data_924af70cc80ee712a5f87f413ea6b9aa
#
_entry.id   924af70cc80ee712a5f87f413ea6b9aa
#
_cell.length_a   1.000
_cell.length_b   1.000
_cell.length_c   1.000
_cell.angle_alpha   90.00
_cell.angle_beta   90.00
_cell.angle_gamma   90.00
#
_symmetry.space_group_name_H-M   'P 1'
#
loop_
_entity.id
_entity.type
_entity.pdbx_description
1 polymer ?
#
loop_
_entity_poly.entity_id
_entity_poly.type
_entity_poly.pdbx_seq_one_letter_code
_entity_poly.pdbx_strand_id
1 'polypeptide(L)'
;MGENENAYGLQNMINRIIQLSLPHFFGRYNRKRENEAFLRCLFFTPVLNYDTDVKKRRWWRMELNDIYDENRNLTGKLHRRGTPWKPGEYGLVVCVWVYDGRGHLLLTRRAREKSFAGTWENSGGAVKAGETSRQAIARELYEETGIQAQPEEFELLDSDRERNIFYDHYCLFSCIPLKSIVLQPGETDSVMWASFGKVDWMIRTGKICKVIGHQFYRQEKALRLRNMPKFCR
;
A
#
# COMPACT_ATOMS: atom_id res chain seq x y z
N MET A 1 27.38 -14.77 30.11
CA MET A 1 26.54 -15.87 30.65
C MET A 1 25.25 -15.21 31.15
N GLY A 2 24.19 -15.14 30.37
CA GLY A 2 22.95 -14.45 30.76
C GLY A 2 21.81 -14.46 29.75
N GLU A 3 21.99 -15.02 28.56
CA GLU A 3 20.94 -14.97 27.50
C GLU A 3 20.19 -16.29 27.28
N ASN A 4 20.59 -17.40 27.89
CA ASN A 4 19.96 -18.70 27.67
C ASN A 4 18.86 -19.10 28.68
N GLU A 5 18.71 -18.41 29.79
CA GLU A 5 17.67 -18.76 30.78
C GLU A 5 16.27 -18.25 30.39
N ASN A 6 16.16 -17.16 29.64
CA ASN A 6 14.86 -16.62 29.21
C ASN A 6 14.19 -17.43 28.09
N ALA A 7 14.95 -18.09 27.23
CA ALA A 7 14.39 -18.91 26.15
C ALA A 7 13.75 -20.19 26.66
N TYR A 8 14.33 -20.83 27.70
CA TYR A 8 13.78 -22.04 28.32
C TYR A 8 12.51 -21.77 29.14
N GLY A 9 12.42 -20.60 29.78
CA GLY A 9 11.22 -20.19 30.51
C GLY A 9 10.02 -19.99 29.60
N LEU A 10 10.22 -19.36 28.44
CA LEU A 10 9.16 -19.10 27.47
C LEU A 10 8.65 -20.40 26.81
N GLN A 11 9.55 -21.31 26.48
CA GLN A 11 9.19 -22.59 25.88
C GLN A 11 8.37 -23.48 26.82
N ASN A 12 8.68 -23.46 28.11
CA ASN A 12 7.92 -24.18 29.11
C ASN A 12 6.53 -23.58 29.38
N MET A 13 6.41 -22.25 29.28
CA MET A 13 5.11 -21.55 29.39
C MET A 13 4.20 -21.85 28.20
N ILE A 14 4.75 -21.87 26.99
CA ILE A 14 4.04 -22.23 25.76
C ILE A 14 3.54 -23.68 25.81
N ASN A 15 4.39 -24.61 26.23
CA ASN A 15 4.01 -26.01 26.36
C ASN A 15 2.91 -26.22 27.42
N ARG A 16 2.88 -25.45 28.49
CA ARG A 16 1.83 -25.48 29.51
C ARG A 16 0.50 -24.93 29.01
N ILE A 17 0.50 -23.88 28.21
CA ILE A 17 -0.70 -23.32 27.57
C ILE A 17 -1.30 -24.32 26.58
N ILE A 18 -0.47 -25.01 25.82
CA ILE A 18 -0.91 -26.04 24.85
C ILE A 18 -1.56 -27.23 25.58
N GLN A 19 -1.01 -27.66 26.70
CA GLN A 19 -1.58 -28.77 27.47
C GLN A 19 -2.93 -28.43 28.19
N LEU A 20 -3.14 -27.16 28.51
CA LEU A 20 -4.36 -26.73 29.24
C LEU A 20 -5.52 -26.35 28.28
N SER A 21 -5.26 -26.08 27.03
CA SER A 21 -6.29 -25.62 26.08
C SER A 21 -6.85 -26.69 25.14
N LEU A 22 -6.28 -27.90 25.12
CA LEU A 22 -6.63 -28.95 24.16
C LEU A 22 -7.68 -30.00 24.58
N PRO A 23 -8.15 -30.15 25.81
CA PRO A 23 -9.13 -31.19 26.13
C PRO A 23 -10.56 -30.95 25.64
N HIS A 24 -10.94 -29.76 25.26
CA HIS A 24 -12.35 -29.43 24.99
C HIS A 24 -12.70 -29.20 23.50
N PHE A 25 -11.77 -29.34 22.58
CA PHE A 25 -12.04 -28.99 21.14
C PHE A 25 -12.00 -30.16 20.15
N PHE A 26 -11.66 -31.41 20.57
CA PHE A 26 -11.56 -32.57 19.68
C PHE A 26 -12.48 -33.73 20.01
N GLY A 27 -13.77 -33.56 19.69
CA GLY A 27 -14.67 -34.66 19.41
C GLY A 27 -14.72 -34.98 17.91
N ARG A 28 -14.13 -36.13 17.53
CA ARG A 28 -14.31 -36.81 16.24
C ARG A 28 -13.94 -36.04 14.97
N TYR A 29 -12.65 -36.05 14.57
CA TYR A 29 -12.27 -36.08 13.17
C TYR A 29 -10.89 -36.71 12.93
N ASN A 30 -10.65 -37.26 11.73
CA ASN A 30 -9.61 -38.23 11.36
C ASN A 30 -8.18 -37.64 11.31
N ARG A 31 -7.27 -38.23 12.07
CA ARG A 31 -5.98 -37.73 12.51
C ARG A 31 -4.80 -38.08 11.62
N LYS A 32 -4.61 -37.64 10.41
CA LYS A 32 -3.24 -37.80 9.84
C LYS A 32 -2.78 -36.84 8.71
N ARG A 33 -3.63 -36.00 8.15
CA ARG A 33 -3.20 -35.11 7.04
C ARG A 33 -3.36 -33.59 7.29
N GLU A 34 -4.03 -33.18 8.36
CA GLU A 34 -4.31 -31.74 8.60
C GLU A 34 -3.36 -31.08 9.63
N ASN A 35 -2.56 -31.86 10.36
CA ASN A 35 -1.64 -31.32 11.37
C ASN A 35 -0.44 -30.55 10.77
N GLU A 36 -0.01 -30.84 9.54
CA GLU A 36 1.11 -30.09 8.92
C GLU A 36 0.69 -28.73 8.38
N ALA A 37 -0.55 -28.60 7.87
CA ALA A 37 -1.07 -27.32 7.41
C ALA A 37 -1.39 -26.37 8.55
N PHE A 38 -1.93 -26.89 9.66
CA PHE A 38 -2.27 -26.11 10.86
C PHE A 38 -1.00 -25.64 11.62
N LEU A 39 0.02 -26.49 11.70
CA LEU A 39 1.31 -26.11 12.29
C LEU A 39 2.06 -25.07 11.42
N ARG A 40 1.92 -25.10 10.11
CA ARG A 40 2.47 -24.06 9.22
C ARG A 40 1.78 -22.71 9.41
N CYS A 41 0.48 -22.65 9.67
CA CYS A 41 -0.22 -21.40 9.99
C CYS A 41 0.19 -20.80 11.35
N LEU A 42 0.50 -21.62 12.35
CA LEU A 42 0.91 -21.15 13.68
C LEU A 42 2.37 -20.66 13.74
N PHE A 43 3.24 -21.13 12.85
CA PHE A 43 4.66 -20.72 12.82
C PHE A 43 4.98 -19.60 11.86
N PHE A 44 4.01 -19.11 11.05
CA PHE A 44 4.20 -18.02 10.09
C PHE A 44 3.39 -16.74 10.44
N THR A 45 2.86 -16.63 11.66
CA THR A 45 2.47 -15.31 12.17
C THR A 45 3.71 -14.66 12.77
N PRO A 46 4.24 -13.56 12.17
CA PRO A 46 5.26 -12.80 12.88
C PRO A 46 4.61 -12.26 14.15
N VAL A 47 5.17 -12.65 15.30
CA VAL A 47 4.86 -12.03 16.60
C VAL A 47 5.19 -10.54 16.45
N LEU A 48 4.17 -9.73 16.23
CA LEU A 48 4.27 -8.27 16.24
C LEU A 48 4.64 -7.85 17.67
N ASN A 49 5.92 -7.69 17.91
CA ASN A 49 6.42 -7.04 19.12
C ASN A 49 5.94 -5.59 19.15
N TYR A 50 5.27 -5.24 20.22
CA TYR A 50 4.65 -3.95 20.53
C TYR A 50 5.69 -2.87 20.91
N ASP A 51 6.74 -2.73 20.09
CA ASP A 51 7.71 -1.62 20.20
C ASP A 51 7.89 -0.92 18.85
N THR A 52 6.74 -0.68 18.19
CA THR A 52 6.73 -0.26 16.79
C THR A 52 6.81 1.25 16.60
N ASP A 53 6.54 2.08 17.62
CA ASP A 53 6.47 3.53 17.41
C ASP A 53 7.84 4.22 17.34
N VAL A 54 8.81 3.77 18.12
CA VAL A 54 10.17 4.34 18.10
C VAL A 54 10.94 3.86 16.88
N LYS A 55 10.77 2.58 16.48
CA LYS A 55 11.39 2.03 15.29
C LYS A 55 10.79 2.60 14.00
N LYS A 56 9.45 2.74 13.89
CA LYS A 56 8.81 3.37 12.73
C LYS A 56 9.34 4.79 12.47
N ARG A 57 9.45 5.65 13.50
CA ARG A 57 10.02 7.00 13.35
C ARG A 57 11.49 6.99 12.90
N ARG A 58 12.24 5.94 13.17
CA ARG A 58 13.64 5.79 12.76
C ARG A 58 13.78 5.28 11.32
N TRP A 59 12.86 4.44 10.84
CA TRP A 59 12.85 3.94 9.46
C TRP A 59 12.51 5.03 8.45
N TRP A 60 11.56 5.92 8.73
CA TRP A 60 11.22 7.08 7.90
C TRP A 60 12.42 8.01 7.64
N ARG A 61 13.41 8.03 8.55
CA ARG A 61 14.62 8.85 8.42
C ARG A 61 15.65 8.29 7.43
N MET A 62 15.48 7.07 6.92
CA MET A 62 16.45 6.40 6.05
C MET A 62 15.87 5.91 4.73
N GLU A 63 14.65 6.37 4.35
CA GLU A 63 14.11 6.05 3.04
C GLU A 63 14.91 6.76 1.96
N LEU A 64 15.48 5.95 1.08
CA LEU A 64 16.29 6.39 -0.04
C LEU A 64 15.53 6.19 -1.35
N ASN A 65 15.65 7.16 -2.24
CA ASN A 65 15.07 7.12 -3.57
C ASN A 65 16.19 7.23 -4.60
N ASP A 66 16.03 6.62 -5.75
CA ASP A 66 16.94 6.85 -6.86
C ASP A 66 16.80 8.27 -7.39
N ILE A 67 17.94 8.85 -7.80
CA ILE A 67 17.98 10.15 -8.48
C ILE A 67 18.04 9.92 -9.98
N TYR A 68 17.13 10.59 -10.68
CA TYR A 68 17.08 10.65 -12.14
C TYR A 68 17.61 11.99 -12.64
N ASP A 69 18.09 12.03 -13.89
CA ASP A 69 18.38 13.25 -14.62
C ASP A 69 17.11 13.80 -15.30
N GLU A 70 17.24 14.91 -16.03
CA GLU A 70 16.14 15.56 -16.73
C GLU A 70 15.53 14.71 -17.87
N ASN A 71 16.28 13.74 -18.38
CA ASN A 71 15.87 12.78 -19.41
C ASN A 71 15.36 11.46 -18.82
N ARG A 72 15.18 11.41 -17.49
CA ARG A 72 14.73 10.24 -16.75
C ARG A 72 15.70 9.06 -16.78
N ASN A 73 17.01 9.31 -16.92
CA ASN A 73 18.03 8.29 -16.74
C ASN A 73 18.44 8.21 -15.26
N LEU A 74 18.68 7.00 -14.76
CA LEU A 74 19.24 6.79 -13.44
C LEU A 74 20.66 7.37 -13.35
N THR A 75 20.90 8.20 -12.34
CA THR A 75 22.22 8.82 -12.12
C THR A 75 23.17 7.96 -11.27
N GLY A 76 22.68 6.88 -10.68
CA GLY A 76 23.40 6.06 -9.70
C GLY A 76 23.58 6.73 -8.33
N LYS A 77 22.99 7.92 -8.13
CA LYS A 77 22.99 8.65 -6.85
C LYS A 77 21.67 8.40 -6.11
N LEU A 78 21.72 8.58 -4.79
CA LEU A 78 20.56 8.39 -3.92
C LEU A 78 20.14 9.70 -3.26
N HIS A 79 18.82 9.90 -3.20
CA HIS A 79 18.19 11.00 -2.49
C HIS A 79 17.61 10.50 -1.17
N ARG A 80 17.85 11.23 -0.10
CA ARG A 80 17.25 10.94 1.20
C ARG A 80 15.89 11.64 1.31
N ARG A 81 14.83 10.90 1.55
CA ARG A 81 13.49 11.47 1.76
C ARG A 81 13.51 12.56 2.83
N GLY A 82 12.80 13.66 2.54
CA GLY A 82 12.71 14.83 3.43
C GLY A 82 13.86 15.83 3.31
N THR A 83 14.82 15.61 2.44
CA THR A 83 15.84 16.64 2.08
C THR A 83 15.42 17.40 0.83
N PRO A 84 15.88 18.64 0.62
CA PRO A 84 15.65 19.38 -0.61
C PRO A 84 16.32 18.70 -1.82
N TRP A 85 15.63 18.68 -2.95
CA TRP A 85 16.22 18.29 -4.23
C TRP A 85 17.20 19.34 -4.74
N LYS A 86 18.31 18.92 -5.27
CA LYS A 86 19.28 19.84 -5.92
C LYS A 86 18.85 20.11 -7.37
N PRO A 87 19.32 21.23 -7.94
CA PRO A 87 19.14 21.49 -9.38
C PRO A 87 19.66 20.31 -10.22
N GLY A 88 18.85 19.86 -11.20
CA GLY A 88 19.17 18.72 -12.05
C GLY A 88 18.93 17.34 -11.43
N GLU A 89 18.43 17.26 -10.19
CA GLU A 89 18.03 16.02 -9.55
C GLU A 89 16.50 15.88 -9.63
N TYR A 90 16.04 14.68 -10.01
CA TYR A 90 14.64 14.34 -10.14
C TYR A 90 14.32 13.05 -9.40
N GLY A 91 13.13 13.01 -8.82
CA GLY A 91 12.55 11.81 -8.21
C GLY A 91 11.48 11.17 -9.07
N LEU A 92 11.02 9.99 -8.66
CA LEU A 92 9.90 9.28 -9.29
C LEU A 92 8.83 8.97 -8.24
N VAL A 93 7.59 9.29 -8.57
CA VAL A 93 6.38 9.01 -7.80
C VAL A 93 5.44 8.17 -8.66
N VAL A 94 4.74 7.26 -8.05
CA VAL A 94 3.74 6.40 -8.70
C VAL A 94 2.37 6.64 -8.10
N CYS A 95 1.33 6.60 -8.92
CA CYS A 95 -0.06 6.72 -8.51
C CYS A 95 -0.90 5.67 -9.24
N VAL A 96 -1.98 5.15 -8.61
CA VAL A 96 -2.88 4.20 -9.24
C VAL A 96 -4.35 4.58 -9.05
N TRP A 97 -5.11 4.52 -10.13
CA TRP A 97 -6.56 4.51 -10.11
C TRP A 97 -7.05 3.06 -10.11
N VAL A 98 -7.52 2.59 -8.97
CA VAL A 98 -8.20 1.29 -8.89
C VAL A 98 -9.65 1.49 -9.31
N TYR A 99 -10.14 0.68 -10.25
CA TYR A 99 -11.50 0.78 -10.79
C TYR A 99 -12.25 -0.55 -10.71
N ASP A 100 -13.57 -0.49 -10.51
CA ASP A 100 -14.41 -1.69 -10.26
C ASP A 100 -15.12 -2.24 -11.52
N GLY A 101 -14.96 -1.62 -12.68
CA GLY A 101 -15.66 -1.98 -13.90
C GLY A 101 -17.17 -1.63 -13.88
N ARG A 102 -17.64 -0.90 -12.84
CA ARG A 102 -19.04 -0.47 -12.67
C ARG A 102 -19.20 1.05 -12.64
N GLY A 103 -18.13 1.78 -12.98
CA GLY A 103 -18.15 3.22 -13.01
C GLY A 103 -17.63 3.88 -11.72
N HIS A 104 -16.89 3.14 -10.87
CA HIS A 104 -16.33 3.70 -9.64
C HIS A 104 -14.81 3.60 -9.62
N LEU A 105 -14.20 4.53 -8.88
CA LEU A 105 -12.78 4.59 -8.57
C LEU A 105 -12.62 4.49 -7.05
N LEU A 106 -11.61 3.74 -6.60
CA LEU A 106 -11.26 3.65 -5.20
C LEU A 106 -10.50 4.90 -4.78
N LEU A 107 -10.96 5.52 -3.69
CA LEU A 107 -10.29 6.63 -3.05
C LEU A 107 -9.98 6.28 -1.61
N THR A 108 -8.81 6.70 -1.13
CA THR A 108 -8.39 6.67 0.26
C THR A 108 -8.40 8.09 0.84
N ARG A 109 -8.59 8.23 2.15
CA ARG A 109 -8.53 9.52 2.82
C ARG A 109 -7.27 9.58 3.68
N ARG A 110 -6.52 10.67 3.53
CA ARG A 110 -5.29 10.92 4.28
C ARG A 110 -5.58 11.07 5.77
N ALA A 111 -4.84 10.34 6.58
CA ALA A 111 -4.94 10.40 8.03
C ALA A 111 -4.52 11.79 8.59
N ARG A 112 -4.90 12.06 9.85
CA ARG A 112 -4.65 13.37 10.49
C ARG A 112 -3.17 13.70 10.63
N GLU A 113 -2.31 12.70 10.68
CA GLU A 113 -0.86 12.81 10.84
C GLU A 113 -0.14 13.20 9.56
N LYS A 114 -0.85 13.16 8.42
CA LYS A 114 -0.28 13.43 7.09
C LYS A 114 -0.43 14.89 6.69
N SER A 115 0.45 15.34 5.79
CA SER A 115 0.21 16.59 5.04
C SER A 115 -1.09 16.48 4.25
N PHE A 116 -1.86 17.57 4.13
CA PHE A 116 -3.19 17.60 3.52
C PHE A 116 -4.19 16.63 4.19
N ALA A 117 -4.14 16.52 5.51
CA ALA A 117 -5.00 15.66 6.31
C ALA A 117 -6.48 15.81 5.94
N GLY A 118 -7.20 14.67 5.87
CA GLY A 118 -8.62 14.62 5.56
C GLY A 118 -8.98 14.80 4.09
N THR A 119 -8.01 15.07 3.19
CA THR A 119 -8.27 15.07 1.74
C THR A 119 -8.29 13.64 1.20
N TRP A 120 -9.06 13.44 0.13
CA TRP A 120 -9.16 12.19 -0.58
C TRP A 120 -8.17 12.14 -1.73
N GLU A 121 -7.66 10.95 -2.02
CA GLU A 121 -6.66 10.73 -3.06
C GLU A 121 -6.79 9.31 -3.64
N ASN A 122 -6.14 9.08 -4.76
CA ASN A 122 -5.80 7.74 -5.24
C ASN A 122 -4.52 7.25 -4.54
N SER A 123 -4.32 5.94 -4.44
CA SER A 123 -3.12 5.37 -3.80
C SER A 123 -1.85 5.69 -4.59
N GLY A 124 -0.76 5.93 -3.87
CA GLY A 124 0.52 6.19 -4.49
C GLY A 124 1.60 6.66 -3.52
N GLY A 125 2.83 6.70 -4.03
CA GLY A 125 3.98 7.11 -3.23
C GLY A 125 5.28 7.19 -4.01
N ALA A 126 6.38 7.41 -3.30
CA ALA A 126 7.70 7.53 -3.89
C ALA A 126 8.29 6.15 -4.24
N VAL A 127 8.94 6.06 -5.39
CA VAL A 127 9.71 4.88 -5.77
C VAL A 127 10.98 4.82 -4.94
N LYS A 128 11.18 3.73 -4.20
CA LYS A 128 12.38 3.52 -3.39
C LYS A 128 13.56 3.14 -4.28
N ALA A 129 14.76 3.37 -3.79
CA ALA A 129 15.98 3.03 -4.50
C ALA A 129 16.01 1.53 -4.88
N GLY A 130 16.28 1.25 -6.15
CA GLY A 130 16.31 -0.09 -6.71
C GLY A 130 14.96 -0.71 -7.07
N GLU A 131 13.82 -0.04 -6.78
CA GLU A 131 12.50 -0.50 -7.23
C GLU A 131 12.22 -0.05 -8.67
N THR A 132 11.55 -0.89 -9.43
CA THR A 132 10.87 -0.44 -10.64
C THR A 132 9.59 0.32 -10.28
N SER A 133 9.12 1.19 -11.16
CA SER A 133 7.85 1.92 -11.01
C SER A 133 6.65 1.00 -10.73
N ARG A 134 6.57 -0.17 -11.39
CA ARG A 134 5.52 -1.16 -11.18
C ARG A 134 5.62 -1.89 -9.83
N GLN A 135 6.84 -2.19 -9.37
CA GLN A 135 7.05 -2.76 -8.03
C GLN A 135 6.64 -1.77 -6.94
N ALA A 136 7.02 -0.50 -7.12
CA ALA A 136 6.66 0.54 -6.17
C ALA A 136 5.14 0.72 -6.05
N ILE A 137 4.39 0.76 -7.17
CA ILE A 137 2.95 0.95 -7.10
C ILE A 137 2.23 -0.28 -6.51
N ALA A 138 2.74 -1.49 -6.75
CA ALA A 138 2.21 -2.70 -6.12
C ALA A 138 2.41 -2.67 -4.60
N ARG A 139 3.60 -2.26 -4.14
CA ARG A 139 3.92 -2.09 -2.72
C ARG A 139 3.06 -1.01 -2.07
N GLU A 140 2.98 0.20 -2.64
CA GLU A 140 2.20 1.32 -2.09
C GLU A 140 0.72 0.96 -1.96
N LEU A 141 0.11 0.37 -3.00
CA LEU A 141 -1.28 -0.06 -2.95
C LEU A 141 -1.52 -1.09 -1.86
N TYR A 142 -0.60 -2.06 -1.71
CA TYR A 142 -0.69 -3.06 -0.66
C TYR A 142 -0.53 -2.43 0.74
N GLU A 143 0.48 -1.57 0.93
CA GLU A 143 0.73 -0.90 2.21
C GLU A 143 -0.48 -0.06 2.65
N GLU A 144 -1.09 0.71 1.75
CA GLU A 144 -2.19 1.62 2.06
C GLU A 144 -3.57 0.95 2.19
N THR A 145 -3.81 -0.15 1.46
CA THR A 145 -5.16 -0.72 1.31
C THR A 145 -5.26 -2.23 1.56
N GLY A 146 -4.12 -2.93 1.64
CA GLY A 146 -4.09 -4.39 1.70
C GLY A 146 -4.43 -5.08 0.37
N ILE A 147 -4.65 -4.34 -0.72
CA ILE A 147 -4.92 -4.92 -2.04
C ILE A 147 -3.63 -5.50 -2.60
N GLN A 148 -3.63 -6.81 -2.86
CA GLN A 148 -2.54 -7.51 -3.50
C GLN A 148 -2.76 -7.57 -5.02
N ALA A 149 -1.76 -7.14 -5.78
CA ALA A 149 -1.70 -7.28 -7.23
C ALA A 149 -0.25 -7.47 -7.67
N GLN A 150 -0.05 -8.23 -8.74
CA GLN A 150 1.29 -8.40 -9.31
C GLN A 150 1.68 -7.15 -10.11
N PRO A 151 2.98 -6.79 -10.19
CA PRO A 151 3.44 -5.62 -10.94
C PRO A 151 2.93 -5.57 -12.39
N GLU A 152 2.72 -6.72 -13.01
CA GLU A 152 2.26 -6.88 -14.40
C GLU A 152 0.78 -6.54 -14.59
N GLU A 153 -0.04 -6.57 -13.51
CA GLU A 153 -1.47 -6.24 -13.56
C GLU A 153 -1.72 -4.72 -13.63
N PHE A 154 -0.71 -3.91 -13.31
CA PHE A 154 -0.81 -2.47 -13.40
C PHE A 154 -0.60 -2.00 -14.84
N GLU A 155 -1.62 -1.39 -15.42
CA GLU A 155 -1.55 -0.79 -16.74
C GLU A 155 -1.14 0.68 -16.63
N LEU A 156 -0.05 1.06 -17.31
CA LEU A 156 0.39 2.46 -17.36
C LEU A 156 -0.62 3.28 -18.19
N LEU A 157 -1.19 4.31 -17.58
CA LEU A 157 -2.11 5.24 -18.23
C LEU A 157 -1.36 6.41 -18.89
N ASP A 158 -0.39 6.94 -18.15
CA ASP A 158 0.27 8.18 -18.49
C ASP A 158 1.54 8.35 -17.65
N SER A 159 2.47 9.15 -18.16
CA SER A 159 3.65 9.61 -17.44
C SER A 159 3.82 11.10 -17.66
N ASP A 160 4.13 11.84 -16.60
CA ASP A 160 4.39 13.27 -16.69
C ASP A 160 5.51 13.73 -15.76
N ARG A 161 5.76 15.01 -15.75
CA ARG A 161 6.73 15.65 -14.86
C ARG A 161 6.16 16.96 -14.35
N GLU A 162 6.19 17.11 -13.03
CA GLU A 162 5.94 18.40 -12.40
C GLU A 162 7.18 18.79 -11.58
N ARG A 163 7.78 19.96 -11.91
CA ARG A 163 9.02 20.44 -11.31
C ARG A 163 10.16 19.42 -11.43
N ASN A 164 10.60 18.87 -10.31
CA ASN A 164 11.67 17.87 -10.20
C ASN A 164 11.16 16.47 -9.85
N ILE A 165 9.89 16.17 -10.11
CA ILE A 165 9.30 14.84 -9.88
C ILE A 165 8.71 14.34 -11.20
N PHE A 166 9.10 13.14 -11.59
CA PHE A 166 8.40 12.33 -12.57
C PHE A 166 7.25 11.61 -11.92
N TYR A 167 6.16 11.44 -12.63
CA TYR A 167 4.99 10.69 -12.18
C TYR A 167 4.66 9.58 -13.19
N ASP A 168 4.47 8.36 -12.70
CA ASP A 168 3.84 7.28 -13.46
C ASP A 168 2.45 7.02 -12.90
N HIS A 169 1.46 7.15 -13.76
CA HIS A 169 0.05 6.94 -13.42
C HIS A 169 -0.42 5.61 -13.97
N TYR A 170 -0.85 4.76 -13.06
CA TYR A 170 -1.35 3.43 -13.39
C TYR A 170 -2.85 3.32 -13.20
N CYS A 171 -3.45 2.29 -13.79
CA CYS A 171 -4.75 1.81 -13.39
C CYS A 171 -4.71 0.30 -13.10
N LEU A 172 -5.63 -0.13 -12.24
CA LEU A 172 -5.79 -1.53 -11.84
C LEU A 172 -7.28 -1.86 -11.76
N PHE A 173 -7.68 -2.97 -12.36
CA PHE A 173 -9.03 -3.50 -12.17
C PHE A 173 -9.10 -4.31 -10.87
N SER A 174 -10.07 -3.99 -10.01
CA SER A 174 -10.32 -4.76 -8.79
C SER A 174 -11.78 -4.65 -8.34
N CYS A 175 -12.39 -5.78 -8.04
CA CYS A 175 -13.75 -5.85 -7.50
C CYS A 175 -13.76 -6.10 -5.97
N ILE A 176 -12.70 -5.73 -5.27
CA ILE A 176 -12.57 -5.97 -3.83
C ILE A 176 -13.70 -5.29 -3.04
N PRO A 177 -14.41 -5.98 -2.14
CA PRO A 177 -15.36 -5.35 -1.25
C PRO A 177 -14.65 -4.41 -0.26
N LEU A 178 -15.23 -3.23 0.02
CA LEU A 178 -14.65 -2.26 0.98
C LEU A 178 -14.32 -2.87 2.34
N LYS A 179 -15.11 -3.83 2.81
CA LYS A 179 -14.90 -4.53 4.09
C LYS A 179 -13.62 -5.38 4.15
N SER A 180 -13.05 -5.70 3.00
CA SER A 180 -11.81 -6.49 2.89
C SER A 180 -10.57 -5.60 2.78
N ILE A 181 -10.74 -4.27 2.71
CA ILE A 181 -9.64 -3.33 2.65
C ILE A 181 -9.08 -3.12 4.05
N VAL A 182 -7.77 -3.22 4.17
CA VAL A 182 -7.03 -3.01 5.42
C VAL A 182 -6.23 -1.72 5.29
N LEU A 183 -6.72 -0.65 5.93
CA LEU A 183 -6.07 0.66 5.88
C LEU A 183 -4.80 0.69 6.73
N GLN A 184 -3.76 1.34 6.24
CA GLN A 184 -2.51 1.54 6.97
C GLN A 184 -2.69 2.60 8.06
N PRO A 185 -2.52 2.24 9.36
CA PRO A 185 -2.64 3.20 10.45
C PRO A 185 -1.65 4.36 10.31
N GLY A 186 -2.14 5.60 10.48
CA GLY A 186 -1.33 6.83 10.37
C GLY A 186 -1.07 7.30 8.94
N GLU A 187 -1.45 6.53 7.92
CA GLU A 187 -1.37 6.92 6.51
C GLU A 187 -2.76 7.23 5.95
N THR A 188 -3.70 6.28 6.09
CA THR A 188 -5.07 6.37 5.59
C THR A 188 -6.05 6.09 6.73
N ASP A 189 -7.17 6.81 6.79
CA ASP A 189 -8.20 6.65 7.83
C ASP A 189 -9.59 6.30 7.28
N SER A 190 -9.78 6.33 5.98
CA SER A 190 -11.05 5.99 5.34
C SER A 190 -10.85 5.55 3.88
N VAL A 191 -11.81 4.83 3.33
CA VAL A 191 -11.81 4.37 1.95
C VAL A 191 -13.23 4.38 1.38
N MET A 192 -13.37 4.67 0.09
CA MET A 192 -14.66 4.58 -0.61
C MET A 192 -14.50 4.24 -2.09
N TRP A 193 -15.51 3.60 -2.66
CA TRP A 193 -15.76 3.60 -4.09
C TRP A 193 -16.54 4.88 -4.45
N ALA A 194 -15.99 5.68 -5.35
CA ALA A 194 -16.57 6.95 -5.78
C ALA A 194 -16.88 6.91 -7.29
N SER A 195 -18.09 7.28 -7.68
CA SER A 195 -18.42 7.45 -9.09
C SER A 195 -17.61 8.62 -9.70
N PHE A 196 -17.43 8.64 -11.00
CA PHE A 196 -16.73 9.75 -11.69
C PHE A 196 -17.34 11.11 -11.36
N GLY A 197 -18.67 11.22 -11.30
CA GLY A 197 -19.35 12.45 -10.91
C GLY A 197 -19.07 12.86 -9.47
N LYS A 198 -18.94 11.89 -8.55
CA LYS A 198 -18.55 12.16 -7.18
C LYS A 198 -17.10 12.63 -7.08
N VAL A 199 -16.19 12.03 -7.83
CA VAL A 199 -14.77 12.46 -7.91
C VAL A 199 -14.69 13.91 -8.40
N ASP A 200 -15.38 14.23 -9.50
CA ASP A 200 -15.46 15.60 -10.04
C ASP A 200 -16.00 16.60 -9.02
N TRP A 201 -17.11 16.28 -8.34
CA TRP A 201 -17.64 17.12 -7.27
C TRP A 201 -16.64 17.32 -6.13
N MET A 202 -15.93 16.26 -5.73
CA MET A 202 -14.93 16.33 -4.65
C MET A 202 -13.72 17.20 -5.05
N ILE A 203 -13.31 17.18 -6.31
CA ILE A 203 -12.26 18.07 -6.83
C ILE A 203 -12.71 19.52 -6.76
N ARG A 204 -13.90 19.84 -7.27
CA ARG A 204 -14.45 21.20 -7.28
C ARG A 204 -14.68 21.77 -5.88
N THR A 205 -14.96 20.92 -4.91
CA THR A 205 -15.19 21.32 -3.51
C THR A 205 -13.94 21.25 -2.64
N GLY A 206 -12.75 20.97 -3.23
CA GLY A 206 -11.49 20.93 -2.51
C GLY A 206 -11.31 19.72 -1.58
N LYS A 207 -12.16 18.70 -1.71
CA LYS A 207 -12.03 17.43 -0.96
C LYS A 207 -10.96 16.51 -1.53
N ILE A 208 -10.57 16.73 -2.77
CA ILE A 208 -9.40 16.14 -3.45
C ILE A 208 -8.44 17.28 -3.75
N CYS A 209 -7.12 17.07 -3.53
CA CYS A 209 -6.15 18.12 -3.79
C CYS A 209 -6.05 18.44 -5.29
N LYS A 210 -5.65 19.69 -5.62
CA LYS A 210 -5.62 20.18 -7.00
C LYS A 210 -4.74 19.35 -7.94
N VAL A 211 -3.61 18.85 -7.45
CA VAL A 211 -2.67 18.04 -8.26
C VAL A 211 -3.38 16.77 -8.74
N ILE A 212 -3.99 16.01 -7.83
CA ILE A 212 -4.73 14.79 -8.16
C ILE A 212 -5.95 15.11 -9.05
N GLY A 213 -6.60 16.26 -8.82
CA GLY A 213 -7.69 16.73 -9.67
C GLY A 213 -7.26 16.97 -11.13
N HIS A 214 -6.11 17.60 -11.36
CA HIS A 214 -5.56 17.79 -12.70
C HIS A 214 -5.20 16.46 -13.37
N GLN A 215 -4.62 15.53 -12.61
CA GLN A 215 -4.31 14.19 -13.09
C GLN A 215 -5.59 13.43 -13.48
N PHE A 216 -6.63 13.51 -12.65
CA PHE A 216 -7.93 12.90 -12.95
C PHE A 216 -8.50 13.40 -14.27
N TYR A 217 -8.62 14.71 -14.47
CA TYR A 217 -9.21 15.28 -15.70
C TYR A 217 -8.41 14.90 -16.95
N ARG A 218 -7.09 14.82 -16.86
CA ARG A 218 -6.25 14.38 -17.96
C ARG A 218 -6.48 12.92 -18.33
N GLN A 219 -6.74 12.07 -17.34
CA GLN A 219 -6.86 10.61 -17.48
C GLN A 219 -8.30 10.11 -17.54
N GLU A 220 -9.28 10.98 -17.27
CA GLU A 220 -10.70 10.61 -17.13
C GLU A 220 -11.25 9.83 -18.32
N LYS A 221 -10.95 10.26 -19.56
CA LYS A 221 -11.42 9.58 -20.77
C LYS A 221 -10.89 8.14 -20.85
N ALA A 222 -9.61 7.94 -20.57
CA ALA A 222 -8.98 6.63 -20.57
C ALA A 222 -9.54 5.73 -19.47
N LEU A 223 -9.77 6.28 -18.27
CA LEU A 223 -10.37 5.57 -17.14
C LEU A 223 -11.82 5.17 -17.41
N ARG A 224 -12.63 6.05 -18.05
CA ARG A 224 -14.01 5.73 -18.41
C ARG A 224 -14.10 4.58 -19.43
N LEU A 225 -13.22 4.55 -20.42
CA LEU A 225 -13.16 3.47 -21.39
C LEU A 225 -12.81 2.12 -20.76
N ARG A 226 -11.93 2.11 -19.77
CA ARG A 226 -11.54 0.89 -19.04
C ARG A 226 -12.57 0.45 -18.02
N ASN A 227 -13.31 1.41 -17.46
CA ASN A 227 -14.35 1.18 -16.45
C ASN A 227 -15.72 0.87 -17.07
N MET A 228 -15.75 0.39 -18.32
CA MET A 228 -16.94 -0.20 -18.90
C MET A 228 -17.23 -1.54 -18.23
N PRO A 229 -18.51 -1.97 -18.14
CA PRO A 229 -18.89 -3.15 -17.37
C PRO A 229 -18.06 -4.37 -17.74
N LYS A 230 -17.15 -4.74 -16.87
CA LYS A 230 -16.53 -6.05 -16.85
C LYS A 230 -17.26 -6.84 -15.77
N PHE A 231 -17.82 -7.97 -16.13
CA PHE A 231 -18.52 -8.80 -15.15
C PHE A 231 -17.50 -9.30 -14.12
N CYS A 232 -17.59 -8.79 -12.90
CA CYS A 232 -16.97 -9.43 -11.75
C CYS A 232 -17.72 -10.76 -11.53
N ARG A 233 -17.10 -11.88 -11.86
CA ARG A 233 -17.60 -13.23 -11.56
C ARG A 233 -17.33 -13.57 -10.11
#